data_956ca867a5186d3bb1885f3aef2cc212
#
_entry.id   956ca867a5186d3bb1885f3aef2cc212
#
_cell.length_a   1.000
_cell.length_b   1.000
_cell.length_c   1.000
_cell.angle_alpha   90.00
_cell.angle_beta   90.00
_cell.angle_gamma   90.00
#
_symmetry.space_group_name_H-M   'P 1'
#
loop_
_entity.id
_entity.type
_entity.pdbx_description
1 polymer ?
#
loop_
_entity_poly.entity_id
_entity_poly.type
_entity_poly.pdbx_seq_one_letter_code
_entity_poly.pdbx_strand_id
1 'polypeptide(L)'
;MTSRALTFLPFDTVWKMRIDHPYSLLVKEGDLLWSCGQCPLSGAGEVLHSDELLPQAKEVIGFIERFLGEIDCKTTAVTRLTVYYVKTNDGDAAALDRLFQERFGPQVLITPITTPHFYYEGMLIEVDVFGSTRQKRHCVYVDEATGVELSVVETDALAWANLRVIHLPEDENPFPEVLERLMRRAGLSRDGLLAEQWFAGDERVGKSLTSMAWSPALESCGVLSIEHDGTDLLAEMTFLKNASVSRMSAGAALCLPEGLEIRLAKAENLFHVTACDNSGARGIVEQTRRIMHALERTLTDSGLAFHNVRKTTTHYVSGNSAEGLHENMAVRNDYYSRPGPASTGLPVKGFPNSNALISVTLTGTVHG
;
A
#
# COMPACT_ATOMS: atom_id res chain seq x y z
N MET A 1 -29.63 -9.21 3.87
CA MET A 1 -28.24 -8.73 3.90
C MET A 1 -28.20 -7.53 4.83
N THR A 2 -27.55 -7.63 5.98
CA THR A 2 -27.36 -6.48 6.88
C THR A 2 -26.37 -5.54 6.21
N SER A 3 -26.78 -4.30 5.93
CA SER A 3 -25.89 -3.23 5.45
C SER A 3 -24.69 -3.16 6.41
N ARG A 4 -23.48 -3.33 5.88
CA ARG A 4 -22.25 -3.09 6.66
C ARG A 4 -22.18 -1.61 6.93
N ALA A 5 -22.03 -1.22 8.20
CA ALA A 5 -21.89 0.18 8.56
C ALA A 5 -20.63 0.74 7.89
N LEU A 6 -20.78 1.82 7.11
CA LEU A 6 -19.71 2.54 6.42
C LEU A 6 -19.51 3.88 7.13
N THR A 7 -18.30 4.14 7.58
CA THR A 7 -17.91 5.37 8.29
C THR A 7 -16.72 6.00 7.60
N PHE A 8 -16.79 7.30 7.38
CA PHE A 8 -15.72 8.13 6.86
C PHE A 8 -15.33 9.15 7.92
N LEU A 9 -14.07 9.15 8.32
CA LEU A 9 -13.53 10.15 9.25
C LEU A 9 -12.85 11.27 8.43
N PRO A 10 -13.26 12.54 8.61
CA PRO A 10 -12.66 13.65 7.88
C PRO A 10 -11.26 13.99 8.42
N PHE A 11 -10.45 14.69 7.62
CA PHE A 11 -9.10 15.11 7.98
C PHE A 11 -9.05 16.14 9.12
N ASP A 12 -10.05 16.99 9.23
CA ASP A 12 -10.05 18.12 10.17
C ASP A 12 -10.04 17.71 11.66
N THR A 13 -10.14 16.41 11.96
CA THR A 13 -10.17 15.93 13.34
C THR A 13 -8.79 15.71 13.95
N VAL A 14 -7.77 15.39 13.15
CA VAL A 14 -6.43 15.02 13.64
C VAL A 14 -5.35 15.98 13.14
N TRP A 15 -5.22 16.11 11.82
CA TRP A 15 -4.28 17.00 11.14
C TRP A 15 -4.91 17.51 9.84
N LYS A 16 -4.31 18.49 9.17
CA LYS A 16 -4.90 19.11 7.98
C LYS A 16 -3.94 19.10 6.80
N MET A 17 -4.45 18.70 5.63
CA MET A 17 -3.77 18.91 4.36
C MET A 17 -3.84 20.37 3.92
N ARG A 18 -2.79 20.82 3.20
CA ARG A 18 -2.71 22.19 2.68
C ARG A 18 -3.57 22.46 1.44
N ILE A 19 -4.12 21.42 0.83
CA ILE A 19 -4.93 21.50 -0.40
C ILE A 19 -6.34 21.00 -0.17
N ASP A 20 -7.28 21.47 -1.00
CA ASP A 20 -8.64 20.94 -1.03
C ASP A 20 -8.67 19.58 -1.72
N HIS A 21 -9.36 18.60 -1.13
CA HIS A 21 -9.42 17.23 -1.62
C HIS A 21 -10.70 16.52 -1.15
N PRO A 22 -11.17 15.48 -1.87
CA PRO A 22 -12.36 14.72 -1.48
C PRO A 22 -12.11 13.63 -0.43
N TYR A 23 -10.84 13.32 -0.12
CA TYR A 23 -10.43 12.15 0.64
C TYR A 23 -10.80 12.20 2.13
N SER A 24 -10.82 11.02 2.73
CA SER A 24 -11.03 10.81 4.17
C SER A 24 -9.74 10.43 4.88
N LEU A 25 -9.62 10.81 6.15
CA LEU A 25 -8.50 10.42 7.01
C LEU A 25 -8.52 8.91 7.24
N LEU A 26 -9.73 8.34 7.42
CA LEU A 26 -9.95 6.92 7.62
C LEU A 26 -11.32 6.53 7.03
N VAL A 27 -11.37 5.33 6.48
CA VAL A 27 -12.60 4.66 6.07
C VAL A 27 -12.73 3.36 6.85
N LYS A 28 -13.87 3.12 7.48
CA LYS A 28 -14.23 1.86 8.12
C LYS A 28 -15.48 1.30 7.48
N GLU A 29 -15.45 0.05 7.07
CA GLU A 29 -16.62 -0.67 6.57
C GLU A 29 -16.71 -2.06 7.19
N GLY A 30 -17.76 -2.28 7.96
CA GLY A 30 -17.90 -3.49 8.75
C GLY A 30 -16.72 -3.67 9.71
N ASP A 31 -15.96 -4.75 9.53
CA ASP A 31 -14.82 -5.10 10.36
C ASP A 31 -13.49 -4.51 9.87
N LEU A 32 -13.46 -3.94 8.67
CA LEU A 32 -12.22 -3.47 8.04
C LEU A 32 -12.05 -1.97 8.16
N LEU A 33 -10.81 -1.53 8.25
CA LEU A 33 -10.45 -0.12 8.25
C LEU A 33 -9.20 0.14 7.39
N TRP A 34 -9.18 1.32 6.79
CA TRP A 34 -8.10 1.84 5.93
C TRP A 34 -7.89 3.32 6.26
N SER A 35 -6.66 3.71 6.58
CA SER A 35 -6.35 5.13 6.74
C SER A 35 -5.74 5.72 5.46
N CYS A 36 -5.74 7.06 5.37
CA CYS A 36 -4.75 7.75 4.55
C CYS A 36 -3.36 7.62 5.20
N GLY A 37 -2.32 8.02 4.49
CA GLY A 37 -1.00 8.19 5.08
C GLY A 37 -1.06 9.20 6.23
N GLN A 38 -0.62 8.78 7.40
CA GLN A 38 -0.59 9.64 8.59
C GLN A 38 0.72 10.40 8.61
N CYS A 39 0.62 11.71 8.45
CA CYS A 39 1.76 12.63 8.37
C CYS A 39 1.92 13.40 9.69
N PRO A 40 3.15 13.71 10.12
CA PRO A 40 3.42 14.50 11.33
C PRO A 40 3.14 15.99 11.08
N LEU A 41 1.88 16.32 10.76
CA LEU A 41 1.44 17.69 10.47
C LEU A 41 0.56 18.22 11.59
N SER A 42 0.68 19.53 11.85
CA SER A 42 -0.20 20.26 12.76
C SER A 42 -1.60 20.47 12.16
N GLY A 43 -2.55 20.95 12.96
CA GLY A 43 -3.84 21.42 12.47
C GLY A 43 -3.77 22.61 11.50
N ALA A 44 -2.62 23.29 11.40
CA ALA A 44 -2.31 24.31 10.40
C ALA A 44 -1.58 23.76 9.16
N GLY A 45 -1.28 22.44 9.13
CA GLY A 45 -0.53 21.80 8.05
C GLY A 45 0.98 22.06 8.08
N GLU A 46 1.53 22.42 9.24
CA GLU A 46 2.97 22.60 9.45
C GLU A 46 3.61 21.28 9.90
N VAL A 47 4.84 21.02 9.45
CA VAL A 47 5.58 19.83 9.87
C VAL A 47 5.97 19.95 11.34
N LEU A 48 5.59 18.96 12.14
CA LEU A 48 5.99 18.83 13.53
C LEU A 48 7.37 18.18 13.60
N HIS A 49 8.22 18.62 14.52
CA HIS A 49 9.57 18.08 14.72
C HIS A 49 10.36 17.96 13.42
N SER A 50 10.45 19.06 12.65
CA SER A 50 11.16 19.10 11.36
C SER A 50 12.52 18.41 11.47
N ASP A 51 12.82 17.50 10.51
CA ASP A 51 14.07 16.77 10.39
C ASP A 51 14.39 15.79 11.57
N GLU A 52 13.39 15.46 12.40
CA GLU A 52 13.55 14.55 13.53
C GLU A 52 12.68 13.30 13.40
N LEU A 53 13.19 12.22 12.79
CA LEU A 53 12.43 11.02 12.41
C LEU A 53 11.67 10.37 13.59
N LEU A 54 12.33 10.08 14.71
CA LEU A 54 11.67 9.39 15.83
C LEU A 54 10.68 10.27 16.61
N PRO A 55 10.92 11.56 16.83
CA PRO A 55 9.88 12.48 17.29
C PRO A 55 8.66 12.52 16.39
N GLN A 56 8.84 12.64 15.05
CA GLN A 56 7.74 12.58 14.10
C GLN A 56 6.97 11.26 14.16
N ALA A 57 7.66 10.13 14.28
CA ALA A 57 7.02 8.82 14.44
C ALA A 57 6.14 8.74 15.69
N LYS A 58 6.54 9.35 16.80
CA LYS A 58 5.75 9.42 18.04
C LYS A 58 4.48 10.26 17.85
N GLU A 59 4.56 11.39 17.13
CA GLU A 59 3.37 12.19 16.80
C GLU A 59 2.38 11.39 15.94
N VAL A 60 2.88 10.69 14.91
CA VAL A 60 2.06 9.85 14.05
C VAL A 60 1.38 8.74 14.84
N ILE A 61 2.06 8.11 15.79
CA ILE A 61 1.46 7.12 16.71
C ILE A 61 0.30 7.77 17.48
N GLY A 62 0.50 8.96 18.04
CA GLY A 62 -0.55 9.69 18.74
C GLY A 62 -1.76 10.00 17.85
N PHE A 63 -1.54 10.33 16.58
CA PHE A 63 -2.63 10.55 15.62
C PHE A 63 -3.39 9.27 15.32
N ILE A 64 -2.69 8.15 15.14
CA ILE A 64 -3.32 6.84 14.93
C ILE A 64 -4.21 6.47 16.12
N GLU A 65 -3.74 6.66 17.33
CA GLU A 65 -4.54 6.39 18.53
C GLU A 65 -5.77 7.29 18.63
N ARG A 66 -5.61 8.56 18.31
CA ARG A 66 -6.69 9.53 18.34
C ARG A 66 -7.79 9.15 17.34
N PHE A 67 -7.47 8.92 16.06
CA PHE A 67 -8.49 8.60 15.09
C PHE A 67 -9.17 7.23 15.34
N LEU A 68 -8.42 6.24 15.87
CA LEU A 68 -9.02 4.99 16.30
C LEU A 68 -10.05 5.20 17.42
N GLY A 69 -9.73 6.09 18.38
CA GLY A 69 -10.67 6.47 19.43
C GLY A 69 -11.94 7.14 18.90
N GLU A 70 -11.85 7.96 17.85
CA GLU A 70 -13.01 8.63 17.23
C GLU A 70 -13.99 7.67 16.53
N ILE A 71 -13.55 6.47 16.19
CA ILE A 71 -14.39 5.41 15.59
C ILE A 71 -14.64 4.23 16.54
N ASP A 72 -14.47 4.44 17.84
CA ASP A 72 -14.62 3.42 18.88
C ASP A 72 -13.78 2.15 18.65
N CYS A 73 -12.60 2.30 18.06
CA CYS A 73 -11.63 1.23 17.84
C CYS A 73 -10.43 1.36 18.79
N LYS A 74 -9.90 0.22 19.20
CA LYS A 74 -8.65 0.14 19.97
C LYS A 74 -7.45 -0.07 19.03
N THR A 75 -6.25 0.21 19.50
CA THR A 75 -4.99 -0.10 18.79
C THR A 75 -4.88 -1.58 18.39
N THR A 76 -5.54 -2.47 19.14
CA THR A 76 -5.66 -3.90 18.80
C THR A 76 -6.42 -4.16 17.50
N ALA A 77 -7.14 -3.18 16.91
CA ALA A 77 -7.74 -3.31 15.59
C ALA A 77 -6.71 -3.17 14.44
N VAL A 78 -5.55 -2.60 14.68
CA VAL A 78 -4.49 -2.45 13.67
C VAL A 78 -3.93 -3.83 13.31
N THR A 79 -3.89 -4.16 12.02
CA THR A 79 -3.32 -5.42 11.49
C THR A 79 -1.97 -5.21 10.83
N ARG A 80 -1.81 -4.09 10.11
CA ARG A 80 -0.58 -3.75 9.41
C ARG A 80 -0.36 -2.24 9.41
N LEU A 81 0.90 -1.86 9.58
CA LEU A 81 1.43 -0.52 9.41
C LEU A 81 2.47 -0.55 8.29
N THR A 82 2.25 0.18 7.21
CA THR A 82 3.27 0.45 6.21
C THR A 82 3.90 1.78 6.58
N VAL A 83 5.17 1.75 6.99
CA VAL A 83 5.90 2.89 7.55
C VAL A 83 6.86 3.43 6.50
N TYR A 84 6.44 4.43 5.76
CA TYR A 84 7.30 5.10 4.77
C TYR A 84 8.16 6.14 5.48
N TYR A 85 9.46 6.13 5.22
CA TYR A 85 10.39 7.05 5.89
C TYR A 85 11.57 7.44 4.98
N VAL A 86 12.09 8.64 5.21
CA VAL A 86 13.38 9.07 4.64
C VAL A 86 14.48 8.57 5.57
N LYS A 87 15.40 7.77 5.02
CA LYS A 87 16.53 7.25 5.80
C LYS A 87 17.48 8.38 6.19
N THR A 88 17.71 8.55 7.48
CA THR A 88 18.65 9.53 8.03
C THR A 88 19.89 8.85 8.61
N ASN A 89 19.75 7.64 9.16
CA ASN A 89 20.83 6.86 9.77
C ASN A 89 20.70 5.37 9.47
N ASP A 90 21.80 4.64 9.60
CA ASP A 90 21.74 3.19 9.64
C ASP A 90 21.03 2.75 10.94
N GLY A 91 20.09 1.84 10.80
CA GLY A 91 19.27 1.36 11.92
C GLY A 91 17.94 2.08 12.13
N ASP A 92 17.60 3.10 11.33
CA ASP A 92 16.29 3.79 11.38
C ASP A 92 15.13 2.80 11.24
N ALA A 93 15.20 1.85 10.29
CA ALA A 93 14.18 0.81 10.11
C ALA A 93 13.94 0.00 11.40
N ALA A 94 15.02 -0.44 12.06
CA ALA A 94 14.93 -1.21 13.31
C ALA A 94 14.43 -0.36 14.48
N ALA A 95 14.75 0.93 14.51
CA ALA A 95 14.26 1.85 15.53
C ALA A 95 12.75 2.12 15.37
N LEU A 96 12.29 2.31 14.14
CA LEU A 96 10.88 2.48 13.82
C LEU A 96 10.09 1.20 14.12
N ASP A 97 10.57 0.04 13.68
CA ASP A 97 9.94 -1.25 13.96
C ASP A 97 9.73 -1.44 15.47
N ARG A 98 10.79 -1.22 16.27
CA ARG A 98 10.72 -1.32 17.73
C ARG A 98 9.70 -0.35 18.33
N LEU A 99 9.73 0.93 17.91
CA LEU A 99 8.83 1.96 18.41
C LEU A 99 7.36 1.63 18.15
N PHE A 100 7.03 1.18 16.94
CA PHE A 100 5.67 0.78 16.58
C PHE A 100 5.26 -0.54 17.25
N GLN A 101 6.17 -1.54 17.36
CA GLN A 101 5.91 -2.78 18.08
C GLN A 101 5.62 -2.55 19.57
N GLU A 102 6.39 -1.68 20.24
CA GLU A 102 6.14 -1.31 21.63
C GLU A 102 4.75 -0.74 21.86
N ARG A 103 4.20 -0.02 20.86
CA ARG A 103 2.92 0.66 21.01
C ARG A 103 1.73 -0.17 20.55
N PHE A 104 1.83 -0.85 19.43
CA PHE A 104 0.71 -1.61 18.83
C PHE A 104 0.74 -3.09 19.18
N GLY A 105 1.83 -3.56 19.77
CA GLY A 105 2.02 -4.93 20.22
C GLY A 105 2.48 -5.89 19.12
N PRO A 106 2.80 -7.15 19.49
CA PRO A 106 3.42 -8.12 18.61
C PRO A 106 2.46 -8.71 17.55
N GLN A 107 1.18 -8.36 17.57
CA GLN A 107 0.18 -8.84 16.63
C GLN A 107 -0.08 -7.86 15.48
N VAL A 108 0.88 -6.98 15.20
CA VAL A 108 0.80 -6.01 14.11
C VAL A 108 1.99 -6.24 13.17
N LEU A 109 1.71 -6.33 11.88
CA LEU A 109 2.76 -6.33 10.87
C LEU A 109 3.27 -4.91 10.68
N ILE A 110 4.58 -4.73 10.71
CA ILE A 110 5.22 -3.44 10.45
C ILE A 110 6.15 -3.60 9.26
N THR A 111 6.00 -2.72 8.26
CA THR A 111 6.82 -2.73 7.05
C THR A 111 7.49 -1.37 6.92
N PRO A 112 8.71 -1.19 7.40
CA PRO A 112 9.50 0.01 7.14
C PRO A 112 9.91 0.06 5.67
N ILE A 113 9.55 1.14 4.96
CA ILE A 113 9.83 1.35 3.53
C ILE A 113 10.55 2.67 3.36
N THR A 114 11.73 2.65 2.81
CA THR A 114 12.45 3.88 2.49
C THR A 114 11.84 4.61 1.32
N THR A 115 11.74 5.93 1.43
CA THR A 115 11.31 6.83 0.37
C THR A 115 12.37 7.92 0.14
N PRO A 116 12.56 8.42 -1.10
CA PRO A 116 13.62 9.39 -1.37
C PRO A 116 13.38 10.75 -0.70
N HIS A 117 12.15 11.16 -0.53
CA HIS A 117 11.76 12.43 0.09
C HIS A 117 10.26 12.44 0.39
N PHE A 118 9.80 13.47 1.09
CA PHE A 118 8.41 13.90 1.15
C PHE A 118 8.28 15.33 0.60
N TYR A 119 7.04 15.76 0.29
CA TYR A 119 6.81 17.09 -0.31
C TYR A 119 6.80 18.23 0.68
N TYR A 120 6.65 17.93 1.96
CA TYR A 120 6.75 18.92 3.01
C TYR A 120 8.18 18.91 3.55
N GLU A 121 8.86 20.04 3.41
CA GLU A 121 10.24 20.20 3.89
C GLU A 121 10.34 19.83 5.38
N GLY A 122 11.34 19.00 5.71
CA GLY A 122 11.56 18.48 7.07
C GLY A 122 10.65 17.32 7.50
N MET A 123 9.72 16.88 6.63
CA MET A 123 8.92 15.68 6.89
C MET A 123 9.72 14.42 6.54
N LEU A 124 9.80 13.47 7.48
CA LEU A 124 10.60 12.26 7.34
C LEU A 124 9.81 10.96 7.44
N ILE A 125 8.50 11.01 7.72
CA ILE A 125 7.68 9.81 7.91
C ILE A 125 6.24 10.02 7.44
N GLU A 126 5.65 8.95 6.90
CA GLU A 126 4.22 8.82 6.63
C GLU A 126 3.81 7.36 6.89
N VAL A 127 2.67 7.11 7.53
CA VAL A 127 2.27 5.76 7.93
C VAL A 127 0.86 5.44 7.44
N ASP A 128 0.74 4.38 6.65
CA ASP A 128 -0.54 3.76 6.30
C ASP A 128 -0.97 2.76 7.37
N VAL A 129 -2.26 2.79 7.73
CA VAL A 129 -2.86 1.89 8.70
C VAL A 129 -3.92 1.03 8.03
N PHE A 130 -3.77 -0.29 8.18
CA PHE A 130 -4.76 -1.27 7.81
C PHE A 130 -5.22 -2.02 9.06
N GLY A 131 -6.49 -2.34 9.16
CA GLY A 131 -6.96 -2.98 10.36
C GLY A 131 -8.23 -3.81 10.20
N SER A 132 -8.50 -4.59 11.25
CA SER A 132 -9.72 -5.35 11.42
C SER A 132 -10.11 -5.41 12.90
N THR A 133 -11.40 -5.26 13.17
CA THR A 133 -11.95 -5.41 14.52
C THR A 133 -12.17 -6.87 14.94
N ARG A 134 -11.96 -7.82 14.01
CA ARG A 134 -12.04 -9.25 14.30
C ARG A 134 -10.87 -9.73 15.15
N GLN A 135 -11.09 -10.84 15.86
CA GLN A 135 -10.01 -11.51 16.57
C GLN A 135 -8.91 -11.94 15.59
N LYS A 136 -7.66 -11.71 15.98
CA LYS A 136 -6.47 -11.95 15.16
C LYS A 136 -5.55 -12.98 15.78
N ARG A 137 -4.79 -13.65 14.92
CA ARG A 137 -3.64 -14.49 15.27
C ARG A 137 -2.44 -14.02 14.47
N HIS A 138 -1.27 -13.96 15.09
CA HIS A 138 0.02 -13.67 14.44
C HIS A 138 0.90 -14.92 14.45
N CYS A 139 1.52 -15.21 13.32
CA CYS A 139 2.48 -16.30 13.14
C CYS A 139 3.63 -15.83 12.26
N VAL A 140 4.83 -16.32 12.55
CA VAL A 140 6.04 -16.07 11.76
C VAL A 140 6.58 -17.40 11.24
N TYR A 141 6.93 -17.43 9.97
CA TYR A 141 7.50 -18.58 9.27
C TYR A 141 8.84 -18.17 8.68
N VAL A 142 9.90 -18.86 9.07
CA VAL A 142 11.26 -18.58 8.62
C VAL A 142 11.79 -19.78 7.83
N ASP A 143 12.50 -19.49 6.76
CA ASP A 143 13.40 -20.41 6.09
C ASP A 143 14.83 -19.98 6.43
N GLU A 144 15.43 -20.68 7.40
CA GLU A 144 16.75 -20.32 7.94
C GLU A 144 17.86 -20.47 6.90
N ALA A 145 17.70 -21.35 5.91
CA ALA A 145 18.70 -21.59 4.89
C ALA A 145 18.84 -20.43 3.91
N THR A 146 17.75 -19.71 3.66
CA THR A 146 17.70 -18.59 2.70
C THR A 146 17.51 -17.23 3.36
N GLY A 147 17.24 -17.19 4.68
CA GLY A 147 16.93 -15.94 5.38
C GLY A 147 15.60 -15.30 4.99
N VAL A 148 14.70 -16.06 4.35
CA VAL A 148 13.36 -15.58 3.97
C VAL A 148 12.41 -15.71 5.16
N GLU A 149 11.77 -14.63 5.52
CA GLU A 149 10.76 -14.57 6.59
C GLU A 149 9.40 -14.18 6.02
N LEU A 150 8.35 -14.89 6.44
CA LEU A 150 6.95 -14.60 6.17
C LEU A 150 6.21 -14.42 7.50
N SER A 151 5.87 -13.19 7.83
CA SER A 151 5.05 -12.84 9.00
C SER A 151 3.59 -12.69 8.58
N VAL A 152 2.67 -13.34 9.30
CA VAL A 152 1.24 -13.38 8.95
C VAL A 152 0.39 -12.99 10.14
N VAL A 153 -0.50 -12.02 9.93
CA VAL A 153 -1.62 -11.70 10.82
C VAL A 153 -2.91 -12.11 10.14
N GLU A 154 -3.69 -12.97 10.77
CA GLU A 154 -4.90 -13.52 10.17
C GLU A 154 -6.12 -13.42 11.08
N THR A 155 -7.28 -13.30 10.45
CA THR A 155 -8.62 -13.47 11.02
C THR A 155 -9.25 -14.76 10.47
N ASP A 156 -10.53 -14.99 10.73
CA ASP A 156 -11.30 -16.07 10.10
C ASP A 156 -11.50 -15.88 8.59
N ALA A 157 -11.50 -14.63 8.08
CA ALA A 157 -11.81 -14.31 6.70
C ALA A 157 -10.59 -13.84 5.87
N LEU A 158 -9.63 -13.17 6.48
CA LEU A 158 -8.50 -12.52 5.82
C LEU A 158 -7.18 -12.87 6.48
N ALA A 159 -6.11 -12.86 5.69
CA ALA A 159 -4.74 -12.87 6.17
C ALA A 159 -3.96 -11.73 5.51
N TRP A 160 -3.23 -11.00 6.31
CA TRP A 160 -2.21 -10.03 5.88
C TRP A 160 -0.86 -10.69 6.09
N ALA A 161 0.00 -10.61 5.11
CA ALA A 161 1.32 -11.21 5.18
C ALA A 161 2.38 -10.21 4.74
N ASN A 162 3.46 -10.15 5.51
CA ASN A 162 4.67 -9.41 5.15
C ASN A 162 5.78 -10.42 4.89
N LEU A 163 6.41 -10.28 3.73
CA LEU A 163 7.59 -11.02 3.35
C LEU A 163 8.82 -10.14 3.50
N ARG A 164 9.89 -10.70 4.04
CA ARG A 164 11.19 -10.06 4.13
C ARG A 164 12.28 -10.99 3.63
N VAL A 165 13.12 -10.49 2.74
CA VAL A 165 14.31 -11.18 2.22
C VAL A 165 15.49 -10.25 2.42
N ILE A 166 16.39 -10.61 3.35
CA ILE A 166 17.56 -9.80 3.67
C ILE A 166 18.56 -9.86 2.51
N HIS A 167 18.78 -11.04 1.95
CA HIS A 167 19.70 -11.23 0.85
C HIS A 167 19.15 -12.22 -0.17
N LEU A 168 19.01 -11.78 -1.42
CA LEU A 168 18.59 -12.62 -2.53
C LEU A 168 19.84 -13.20 -3.22
N PRO A 169 20.03 -14.55 -3.26
CA PRO A 169 21.16 -15.14 -3.95
C PRO A 169 21.22 -14.75 -5.44
N GLU A 170 22.40 -14.46 -5.95
CA GLU A 170 22.60 -14.04 -7.36
C GLU A 170 22.41 -15.21 -8.33
N ASP A 171 22.85 -16.42 -7.92
CA ASP A 171 22.80 -17.64 -8.73
C ASP A 171 21.77 -18.62 -8.17
N GLU A 172 21.04 -19.32 -9.06
CA GLU A 172 20.03 -20.34 -8.73
C GLU A 172 19.01 -19.84 -7.68
N ASN A 173 18.10 -18.94 -8.10
CA ASN A 173 17.17 -18.33 -7.19
C ASN A 173 16.05 -19.31 -6.72
N PRO A 174 16.19 -19.94 -5.55
CA PRO A 174 15.16 -20.85 -5.00
C PRO A 174 13.98 -20.07 -4.39
N PHE A 175 13.95 -18.75 -4.54
CA PHE A 175 12.99 -17.87 -3.88
C PHE A 175 11.53 -18.25 -4.17
N PRO A 176 11.08 -18.56 -5.41
CA PRO A 176 9.70 -18.96 -5.65
C PRO A 176 9.28 -20.19 -4.88
N GLU A 177 10.15 -21.22 -4.83
CA GLU A 177 9.89 -22.48 -4.10
C GLU A 177 9.89 -22.27 -2.59
N VAL A 178 10.79 -21.41 -2.09
CA VAL A 178 10.84 -21.03 -0.67
C VAL A 178 9.55 -20.33 -0.28
N LEU A 179 9.14 -19.33 -1.06
CA LEU A 179 7.91 -18.58 -0.80
C LEU A 179 6.68 -19.50 -0.82
N GLU A 180 6.55 -20.38 -1.81
CA GLU A 180 5.46 -21.34 -1.86
C GLU A 180 5.45 -22.28 -0.65
N ARG A 181 6.61 -22.72 -0.22
CA ARG A 181 6.75 -23.58 0.97
C ARG A 181 6.29 -22.82 2.23
N LEU A 182 6.72 -21.57 2.42
CA LEU A 182 6.31 -20.74 3.55
C LEU A 182 4.81 -20.43 3.52
N MET A 183 4.26 -20.07 2.37
CA MET A 183 2.83 -19.85 2.20
C MET A 183 2.01 -21.10 2.53
N ARG A 184 2.42 -22.27 2.06
CA ARG A 184 1.76 -23.54 2.36
C ARG A 184 1.79 -23.84 3.86
N ARG A 185 2.90 -23.61 4.55
CA ARG A 185 3.02 -23.72 6.01
C ARG A 185 2.08 -22.76 6.74
N ALA A 186 1.87 -21.58 6.18
CA ALA A 186 0.95 -20.57 6.70
C ALA A 186 -0.53 -20.83 6.34
N GLY A 187 -0.83 -21.87 5.56
CA GLY A 187 -2.19 -22.15 5.07
C GLY A 187 -2.68 -21.14 4.03
N LEU A 188 -1.77 -20.44 3.38
CA LEU A 188 -2.05 -19.47 2.33
C LEU A 188 -1.91 -20.12 0.95
N SER A 189 -2.74 -19.68 0.01
CA SER A 189 -2.67 -20.14 -1.39
C SER A 189 -2.74 -18.96 -2.36
N ARG A 190 -2.19 -19.13 -3.54
CA ARG A 190 -2.28 -18.13 -4.62
C ARG A 190 -3.73 -17.84 -5.01
N ASP A 191 -4.62 -18.83 -4.92
CA ASP A 191 -6.03 -18.65 -5.28
C ASP A 191 -6.73 -17.64 -4.38
N GLY A 192 -6.28 -17.51 -3.13
CA GLY A 192 -6.79 -16.53 -2.17
C GLY A 192 -6.10 -15.16 -2.22
N LEU A 193 -5.01 -14.99 -2.98
CA LEU A 193 -4.26 -13.74 -3.03
C LEU A 193 -5.11 -12.64 -3.67
N LEU A 194 -5.48 -11.62 -2.90
CA LEU A 194 -6.27 -10.47 -3.32
C LEU A 194 -5.40 -9.29 -3.74
N ALA A 195 -4.40 -8.99 -2.94
CA ALA A 195 -3.53 -7.83 -3.12
C ALA A 195 -2.08 -8.18 -2.82
N GLU A 196 -1.17 -7.58 -3.56
CA GLU A 196 0.26 -7.67 -3.32
C GLU A 196 0.96 -6.38 -3.77
N GLN A 197 1.95 -5.97 -2.99
CA GLN A 197 2.85 -4.87 -3.29
C GLN A 197 4.27 -5.29 -2.93
N TRP A 198 5.19 -5.12 -3.87
CA TRP A 198 6.58 -5.53 -3.73
C TRP A 198 7.49 -4.31 -3.72
N PHE A 199 8.51 -4.34 -2.86
CA PHE A 199 9.47 -3.26 -2.67
C PHE A 199 10.87 -3.83 -2.83
N ALA A 200 11.54 -3.46 -3.90
CA ALA A 200 12.88 -3.93 -4.23
C ALA A 200 13.92 -2.86 -3.85
N GLY A 201 14.87 -3.22 -2.99
CA GLY A 201 15.99 -2.36 -2.60
C GLY A 201 17.05 -2.21 -3.69
N ASP A 202 17.05 -3.09 -4.68
CA ASP A 202 17.96 -3.07 -5.83
C ASP A 202 17.17 -3.23 -7.14
N GLU A 203 17.55 -2.48 -8.17
CA GLU A 203 16.91 -2.55 -9.50
C GLU A 203 17.04 -3.94 -10.14
N ARG A 204 18.14 -4.66 -9.89
CA ARG A 204 18.33 -6.04 -10.37
C ARG A 204 17.30 -6.98 -9.76
N VAL A 205 17.05 -6.83 -8.45
CA VAL A 205 16.02 -7.60 -7.72
C VAL A 205 14.64 -7.30 -8.32
N GLY A 206 14.31 -6.05 -8.56
CA GLY A 206 13.06 -5.65 -9.21
C GLY A 206 12.87 -6.28 -10.59
N LYS A 207 13.89 -6.26 -11.43
CA LYS A 207 13.87 -6.89 -12.77
C LYS A 207 13.80 -8.41 -12.69
N SER A 208 14.50 -9.03 -11.76
CA SER A 208 14.45 -10.47 -11.53
C SER A 208 13.06 -10.92 -11.11
N LEU A 209 12.40 -10.18 -10.22
CA LEU A 209 11.02 -10.47 -9.79
C LEU A 209 10.02 -10.45 -10.94
N THR A 210 10.12 -9.48 -11.85
CA THR A 210 9.21 -9.40 -13.01
C THR A 210 9.40 -10.56 -13.99
N SER A 211 10.59 -11.19 -14.02
CA SER A 211 10.86 -12.40 -14.81
C SER A 211 10.38 -13.68 -14.13
N MET A 212 10.13 -13.64 -12.83
CA MET A 212 9.62 -14.79 -12.09
C MET A 212 8.13 -14.94 -12.33
N ALA A 213 7.71 -16.01 -12.99
CA ALA A 213 6.31 -16.33 -13.21
C ALA A 213 5.53 -16.71 -11.93
N TRP A 214 5.91 -16.12 -10.78
CA TRP A 214 5.29 -16.44 -9.50
C TRP A 214 3.88 -15.87 -9.39
N SER A 215 3.70 -14.63 -9.79
CA SER A 215 2.38 -14.01 -9.83
C SER A 215 2.21 -13.16 -11.09
N PRO A 216 1.02 -13.16 -11.69
CA PRO A 216 0.69 -12.20 -12.76
C PRO A 216 0.80 -10.75 -12.31
N ALA A 217 0.76 -10.45 -11.01
CA ALA A 217 0.89 -9.10 -10.47
C ALA A 217 2.33 -8.57 -10.44
N LEU A 218 3.33 -9.44 -10.58
CA LEU A 218 4.74 -9.05 -10.62
C LEU A 218 5.19 -8.39 -11.94
N GLU A 219 4.34 -8.37 -12.99
CA GLU A 219 4.68 -7.67 -14.21
C GLU A 219 4.48 -6.15 -14.01
N SER A 220 5.48 -5.40 -13.78
CA SER A 220 5.66 -3.94 -13.77
C SER A 220 4.91 -3.06 -12.75
N CYS A 221 3.59 -3.19 -12.52
CA CYS A 221 2.85 -2.27 -11.65
C CYS A 221 2.95 -2.59 -10.15
N GLY A 222 3.22 -3.83 -9.79
CA GLY A 222 3.26 -4.31 -8.41
C GLY A 222 4.63 -4.27 -7.76
N VAL A 223 5.68 -3.83 -8.49
CA VAL A 223 7.05 -3.74 -7.97
C VAL A 223 7.49 -2.29 -7.92
N LEU A 224 7.99 -1.85 -6.78
CA LEU A 224 8.52 -0.51 -6.57
C LEU A 224 9.99 -0.59 -6.22
N SER A 225 10.80 0.28 -6.81
CA SER A 225 12.19 0.45 -6.40
C SER A 225 12.25 1.43 -5.24
N ILE A 226 12.90 1.00 -4.15
CA ILE A 226 13.11 1.80 -2.93
C ILE A 226 14.62 2.00 -2.70
N GLU A 227 15.00 2.80 -1.73
CA GLU A 227 16.39 2.88 -1.30
C GLU A 227 16.76 1.63 -0.48
N HIS A 228 17.97 1.12 -0.70
CA HIS A 228 18.46 -0.06 0.00
C HIS A 228 18.78 0.28 1.47
N ASP A 229 18.19 -0.45 2.40
CA ASP A 229 18.38 -0.29 3.84
C ASP A 229 18.98 -1.54 4.53
N GLY A 230 19.52 -2.46 3.74
CA GLY A 230 20.01 -3.76 4.19
C GLY A 230 19.02 -4.90 3.95
N THR A 231 17.89 -4.64 3.27
CA THR A 231 16.90 -5.63 2.88
C THR A 231 16.73 -5.59 1.36
N ASP A 232 16.95 -6.71 0.68
CA ASP A 232 16.86 -6.77 -0.78
C ASP A 232 15.42 -6.71 -1.27
N LEU A 233 14.50 -7.30 -0.51
CA LEU A 233 13.12 -7.41 -0.92
C LEU A 233 12.16 -7.41 0.27
N LEU A 234 11.12 -6.60 0.15
CA LEU A 234 9.95 -6.63 1.02
C LEU A 234 8.70 -6.84 0.18
N ALA A 235 7.69 -7.51 0.73
CA ALA A 235 6.37 -7.54 0.11
C ALA A 235 5.26 -7.52 1.16
N GLU A 236 4.19 -6.82 0.81
CA GLU A 236 2.93 -6.83 1.53
C GLU A 236 1.88 -7.55 0.71
N MET A 237 1.25 -8.55 1.30
CA MET A 237 0.21 -9.35 0.64
C MET A 237 -1.06 -9.39 1.48
N THR A 238 -2.19 -9.52 0.82
CA THR A 238 -3.50 -9.73 1.46
C THR A 238 -4.18 -10.92 0.82
N PHE A 239 -4.62 -11.86 1.62
CA PHE A 239 -5.27 -13.08 1.18
C PHE A 239 -6.69 -13.17 1.74
N LEU A 240 -7.61 -13.69 0.93
CA LEU A 240 -8.88 -14.21 1.39
C LEU A 240 -8.70 -15.67 1.83
N LYS A 241 -9.26 -16.00 2.98
CA LYS A 241 -9.29 -17.37 3.49
C LYS A 241 -10.58 -18.03 3.01
N ASN A 242 -10.47 -19.26 2.55
CA ASN A 242 -11.62 -20.08 2.11
C ASN A 242 -12.44 -19.48 0.96
N ALA A 243 -11.84 -18.62 0.15
CA ALA A 243 -12.46 -18.01 -1.03
C ALA A 243 -11.47 -17.95 -2.19
N SER A 244 -11.97 -18.05 -3.40
CA SER A 244 -11.18 -17.83 -4.62
C SER A 244 -11.31 -16.40 -5.08
N VAL A 245 -10.20 -15.86 -5.55
CA VAL A 245 -10.10 -14.53 -6.15
C VAL A 245 -10.09 -14.66 -7.66
N SER A 246 -11.06 -14.06 -8.34
CA SER A 246 -11.02 -13.91 -9.79
C SER A 246 -10.04 -12.80 -10.17
N ARG A 247 -9.20 -13.07 -11.17
CA ARG A 247 -8.20 -12.12 -11.65
C ARG A 247 -8.42 -11.80 -13.09
N MET A 248 -8.31 -10.53 -13.42
CA MET A 248 -8.36 -10.03 -14.78
C MET A 248 -7.13 -9.14 -15.00
N SER A 249 -6.30 -9.53 -15.96
CA SER A 249 -5.27 -8.65 -16.49
C SER A 249 -5.78 -8.04 -17.78
N ALA A 250 -5.78 -6.73 -17.86
CA ALA A 250 -6.43 -6.02 -18.96
C ALA A 250 -5.48 -5.74 -20.14
N GLY A 251 -4.78 -6.75 -20.63
CA GLY A 251 -4.03 -6.60 -21.88
C GLY A 251 -4.84 -6.89 -23.13
N ALA A 252 -5.69 -7.90 -23.12
CA ALA A 252 -6.40 -8.37 -24.30
C ALA A 252 -7.93 -8.18 -24.26
N ALA A 253 -8.54 -8.17 -23.07
CA ALA A 253 -10.00 -8.16 -22.93
C ALA A 253 -10.64 -6.77 -22.98
N LEU A 254 -9.92 -5.70 -22.63
CA LEU A 254 -10.48 -4.34 -22.45
C LEU A 254 -10.10 -3.34 -23.55
N CYS A 255 -9.35 -3.73 -24.60
CA CYS A 255 -8.86 -2.80 -25.62
C CYS A 255 -8.23 -1.54 -24.99
N LEU A 256 -7.32 -1.72 -24.03
CA LEU A 256 -6.62 -0.61 -23.40
C LEU A 256 -5.67 0.08 -24.39
N PRO A 257 -5.44 1.38 -24.25
CA PRO A 257 -4.38 2.07 -24.97
C PRO A 257 -3.02 1.41 -24.73
N GLU A 258 -2.18 1.43 -25.75
CA GLU A 258 -0.83 0.86 -25.68
C GLU A 258 -0.04 1.37 -24.47
N GLY A 259 0.64 0.47 -23.79
CA GLY A 259 1.48 0.76 -22.62
C GLY A 259 0.72 0.84 -21.29
N LEU A 260 -0.60 0.83 -21.27
CA LEU A 260 -1.37 0.73 -20.03
C LEU A 260 -1.45 -0.71 -19.53
N GLU A 261 -1.10 -0.89 -18.28
CA GLU A 261 -1.26 -2.16 -17.57
C GLU A 261 -2.24 -1.98 -16.42
N ILE A 262 -3.24 -2.85 -16.34
CA ILE A 262 -4.21 -2.88 -15.26
C ILE A 262 -4.43 -4.32 -14.81
N ARG A 263 -4.53 -4.48 -13.50
CA ARG A 263 -4.78 -5.76 -12.86
C ARG A 263 -5.85 -5.62 -11.83
N LEU A 264 -6.95 -6.31 -12.04
CA LEU A 264 -8.05 -6.39 -11.11
C LEU A 264 -8.10 -7.78 -10.49
N ALA A 265 -8.07 -7.83 -9.17
CA ALA A 265 -8.39 -8.98 -8.35
C ALA A 265 -9.73 -8.71 -7.66
N LYS A 266 -10.71 -9.59 -7.84
CA LYS A 266 -12.07 -9.42 -7.30
C LYS A 266 -12.53 -10.72 -6.66
N ALA A 267 -13.14 -10.57 -5.50
CA ALA A 267 -13.83 -11.63 -4.77
C ALA A 267 -15.27 -11.21 -4.47
N GLU A 268 -16.01 -12.01 -3.72
CA GLU A 268 -17.41 -11.70 -3.41
C GLU A 268 -17.62 -10.32 -2.75
N ASN A 269 -16.73 -9.95 -1.83
CA ASN A 269 -16.90 -8.75 -1.00
C ASN A 269 -15.83 -7.68 -1.17
N LEU A 270 -14.68 -8.01 -1.77
CA LEU A 270 -13.53 -7.13 -1.86
C LEU A 270 -12.97 -7.12 -3.28
N PHE A 271 -12.37 -6.01 -3.65
CA PHE A 271 -11.55 -5.93 -4.86
C PHE A 271 -10.27 -5.15 -4.60
N HIS A 272 -9.29 -5.42 -5.43
CA HIS A 272 -8.04 -4.70 -5.50
C HIS A 272 -7.66 -4.52 -6.97
N VAL A 273 -7.30 -3.32 -7.37
CA VAL A 273 -6.86 -3.03 -8.73
C VAL A 273 -5.63 -2.15 -8.69
N THR A 274 -4.62 -2.51 -9.49
CA THR A 274 -3.41 -1.71 -9.69
C THR A 274 -3.25 -1.39 -11.16
N ALA A 275 -2.86 -0.16 -11.45
CA ALA A 275 -2.63 0.32 -12.80
C ALA A 275 -1.37 1.16 -12.90
N CYS A 276 -0.65 1.05 -14.02
CA CYS A 276 0.45 1.93 -14.40
C CYS A 276 0.46 2.18 -15.92
N ASP A 277 1.20 3.21 -16.33
CA ASP A 277 1.37 3.56 -17.76
C ASP A 277 2.85 3.46 -18.16
N ASN A 278 3.16 2.45 -18.95
CA ASN A 278 4.48 2.16 -19.51
C ASN A 278 4.67 2.72 -20.93
N SER A 279 3.71 3.50 -21.44
CA SER A 279 3.73 4.01 -22.83
C SER A 279 4.82 5.05 -23.11
N GLY A 280 5.43 5.62 -22.05
CA GLY A 280 6.31 6.77 -22.18
C GLY A 280 5.57 8.09 -22.43
N ALA A 281 4.26 8.14 -22.14
CA ALA A 281 3.49 9.38 -22.22
C ALA A 281 4.17 10.50 -21.41
N ARG A 282 4.15 11.72 -21.95
CA ARG A 282 4.91 12.83 -21.40
C ARG A 282 4.36 13.32 -20.06
N GLY A 283 5.16 13.10 -19.02
CA GLY A 283 4.92 13.63 -17.68
C GLY A 283 3.87 12.87 -16.87
N ILE A 284 4.02 13.00 -15.57
CA ILE A 284 3.22 12.29 -14.57
C ILE A 284 1.73 12.61 -14.64
N VAL A 285 1.36 13.86 -14.96
CA VAL A 285 -0.03 14.31 -15.04
C VAL A 285 -0.77 13.61 -16.17
N GLU A 286 -0.12 13.46 -17.35
CA GLU A 286 -0.73 12.77 -18.47
C GLU A 286 -0.86 11.28 -18.22
N GLN A 287 0.18 10.65 -17.65
CA GLN A 287 0.08 9.25 -17.24
C GLN A 287 -1.06 9.05 -16.22
N THR A 288 -1.22 9.98 -15.26
CA THR A 288 -2.31 9.93 -14.29
C THR A 288 -3.68 9.99 -14.97
N ARG A 289 -3.90 10.88 -15.95
CA ARG A 289 -5.18 10.95 -16.70
C ARG A 289 -5.48 9.64 -17.41
N ARG A 290 -4.49 9.09 -18.09
CA ARG A 290 -4.64 7.82 -18.83
C ARG A 290 -4.99 6.66 -17.89
N ILE A 291 -4.29 6.56 -16.77
CA ILE A 291 -4.53 5.55 -15.73
C ILE A 291 -5.94 5.71 -15.15
N MET A 292 -6.33 6.90 -14.71
CA MET A 292 -7.63 7.12 -14.06
C MET A 292 -8.80 6.84 -15.00
N HIS A 293 -8.69 7.25 -16.27
CA HIS A 293 -9.70 6.93 -17.28
C HIS A 293 -9.81 5.41 -17.53
N ALA A 294 -8.67 4.72 -17.58
CA ALA A 294 -8.66 3.28 -17.79
C ALA A 294 -9.18 2.51 -16.55
N LEU A 295 -8.89 3.00 -15.34
CA LEU A 295 -9.46 2.47 -14.11
C LEU A 295 -10.98 2.64 -14.07
N GLU A 296 -11.51 3.79 -14.47
CA GLU A 296 -12.96 4.03 -14.57
C GLU A 296 -13.65 2.99 -15.45
N ARG A 297 -13.11 2.75 -16.64
CA ARG A 297 -13.63 1.72 -17.56
C ARG A 297 -13.54 0.33 -16.95
N THR A 298 -12.38 -0.02 -16.37
CA THR A 298 -12.16 -1.33 -15.77
C THR A 298 -13.13 -1.60 -14.61
N LEU A 299 -13.34 -0.61 -13.75
CA LEU A 299 -14.32 -0.70 -12.68
C LEU A 299 -15.73 -0.89 -13.23
N THR A 300 -16.14 -0.07 -14.20
CA THR A 300 -17.48 -0.13 -14.82
C THR A 300 -17.73 -1.48 -15.47
N ASP A 301 -16.80 -1.99 -16.27
CA ASP A 301 -16.90 -3.30 -16.95
C ASP A 301 -16.96 -4.47 -15.96
N SER A 302 -16.45 -4.24 -14.73
CA SER A 302 -16.49 -5.23 -13.63
C SER A 302 -17.70 -5.06 -12.69
N GLY A 303 -18.62 -4.15 -13.03
CA GLY A 303 -19.78 -3.83 -12.18
C GLY A 303 -19.42 -3.08 -10.90
N LEU A 304 -18.35 -2.30 -10.94
CA LEU A 304 -17.84 -1.46 -9.86
C LEU A 304 -17.78 0.01 -10.31
N ALA A 305 -17.58 0.90 -9.34
CA ALA A 305 -17.36 2.31 -9.62
C ALA A 305 -16.44 2.93 -8.55
N PHE A 306 -16.01 4.19 -8.72
CA PHE A 306 -15.15 4.86 -7.74
C PHE A 306 -15.78 4.99 -6.36
N HIS A 307 -17.10 5.01 -6.22
CA HIS A 307 -17.77 4.99 -4.92
C HIS A 307 -17.59 3.67 -4.14
N ASN A 308 -17.16 2.59 -4.79
CA ASN A 308 -16.79 1.34 -4.15
C ASN A 308 -15.37 1.35 -3.55
N VAL A 309 -14.55 2.34 -3.88
CA VAL A 309 -13.17 2.47 -3.40
C VAL A 309 -13.17 2.93 -1.95
N ARG A 310 -12.37 2.28 -1.11
CA ARG A 310 -12.17 2.60 0.31
C ARG A 310 -10.77 3.14 0.59
N LYS A 311 -9.80 2.69 -0.19
CA LYS A 311 -8.40 3.14 -0.15
C LYS A 311 -7.87 3.34 -1.56
N THR A 312 -7.18 4.45 -1.78
CA THR A 312 -6.34 4.68 -2.95
C THR A 312 -4.90 4.92 -2.51
N THR A 313 -3.96 4.24 -3.12
CA THR A 313 -2.52 4.47 -2.92
C THR A 313 -1.88 4.79 -4.25
N THR A 314 -1.05 5.81 -4.28
CA THR A 314 -0.37 6.26 -5.49
C THR A 314 1.12 6.32 -5.21
N HIS A 315 1.91 5.60 -5.99
CA HIS A 315 3.36 5.71 -5.97
C HIS A 315 3.83 6.41 -7.24
N TYR A 316 4.80 7.31 -7.11
CA TYR A 316 5.24 8.10 -8.25
C TYR A 316 6.72 8.46 -8.18
N VAL A 317 7.31 8.60 -9.37
CA VAL A 317 8.67 9.12 -9.56
C VAL A 317 8.53 10.60 -9.92
N SER A 318 8.94 11.47 -9.01
CA SER A 318 8.93 12.91 -9.27
C SER A 318 10.08 13.59 -8.54
N GLY A 319 10.38 14.82 -8.94
CA GLY A 319 11.19 15.70 -8.11
C GLY A 319 10.47 16.06 -6.79
N ASN A 320 11.17 16.71 -5.88
CA ASN A 320 10.67 17.13 -4.57
C ASN A 320 9.73 18.37 -4.61
N SER A 321 9.12 18.66 -5.75
CA SER A 321 8.18 19.79 -5.91
C SER A 321 6.79 19.42 -5.43
N ALA A 322 6.29 20.14 -4.43
CA ALA A 322 4.91 20.04 -3.97
C ALA A 322 3.90 20.35 -5.10
N GLU A 323 4.29 21.18 -6.08
CA GLU A 323 3.47 21.56 -7.23
C GLU A 323 3.14 20.34 -8.12
N GLY A 324 4.13 19.50 -8.43
CA GLY A 324 3.91 18.25 -9.19
C GLY A 324 2.99 17.27 -8.47
N LEU A 325 3.07 17.20 -7.13
CA LEU A 325 2.11 16.42 -6.32
C LEU A 325 0.70 16.99 -6.45
N HIS A 326 0.53 18.30 -6.33
CA HIS A 326 -0.78 18.95 -6.38
C HIS A 326 -1.45 18.80 -7.74
N GLU A 327 -0.69 18.95 -8.84
CA GLU A 327 -1.19 18.74 -10.21
C GLU A 327 -1.67 17.30 -10.43
N ASN A 328 -0.91 16.32 -9.94
CA ASN A 328 -1.30 14.92 -9.98
C ASN A 328 -2.56 14.65 -9.15
N MET A 329 -2.60 15.19 -7.93
CA MET A 329 -3.77 15.05 -7.06
C MET A 329 -5.02 15.67 -7.68
N ALA A 330 -4.91 16.83 -8.33
CA ALA A 330 -6.03 17.49 -8.98
C ALA A 330 -6.71 16.58 -9.99
N VAL A 331 -5.94 15.87 -10.84
CA VAL A 331 -6.49 14.89 -11.80
C VAL A 331 -7.25 13.76 -11.10
N ARG A 332 -6.72 13.24 -9.99
CA ARG A 332 -7.35 12.12 -9.27
C ARG A 332 -8.60 12.56 -8.50
N ASN A 333 -8.58 13.79 -7.96
CA ASN A 333 -9.69 14.33 -7.18
C ASN A 333 -11.00 14.36 -7.97
N ASP A 334 -10.95 14.58 -9.29
CA ASP A 334 -12.13 14.64 -10.16
C ASP A 334 -12.93 13.34 -10.22
N TYR A 335 -12.33 12.22 -9.84
CA TYR A 335 -12.97 10.90 -9.85
C TYR A 335 -13.69 10.54 -8.54
N TYR A 336 -13.52 11.33 -7.48
CA TYR A 336 -14.06 11.04 -6.17
C TYR A 336 -15.03 12.10 -5.67
N SER A 337 -16.16 11.65 -5.15
CA SER A 337 -17.11 12.52 -4.43
C SER A 337 -16.78 12.54 -2.94
N ARG A 338 -17.16 13.60 -2.24
CA ARG A 338 -17.05 13.69 -0.78
C ARG A 338 -18.23 12.99 -0.08
N PRO A 339 -17.97 12.20 0.98
CA PRO A 339 -16.67 11.77 1.47
C PRO A 339 -16.03 10.71 0.56
N GLY A 340 -14.77 10.89 0.20
CA GLY A 340 -14.02 9.98 -0.65
C GLY A 340 -13.21 8.95 0.13
N PRO A 341 -12.44 8.08 -0.57
CA PRO A 341 -11.62 7.06 0.05
C PRO A 341 -10.51 7.64 0.91
N ALA A 342 -9.90 6.82 1.75
CA ALA A 342 -8.60 7.11 2.32
C ALA A 342 -7.54 7.16 1.21
N SER A 343 -6.66 8.16 1.22
CA SER A 343 -5.68 8.37 0.14
C SER A 343 -4.27 8.54 0.67
N THR A 344 -3.32 7.87 0.03
CA THR A 344 -1.88 8.00 0.28
C THR A 344 -1.18 8.24 -1.05
N GLY A 345 -0.22 9.16 -1.06
CA GLY A 345 0.57 9.48 -2.24
C GLY A 345 2.05 9.58 -1.89
N LEU A 346 2.88 8.71 -2.45
CA LEU A 346 4.26 8.50 -2.01
C LEU A 346 5.25 8.55 -3.17
N PRO A 347 6.35 9.28 -3.02
CA PRO A 347 7.46 9.20 -3.94
C PRO A 347 8.21 7.88 -3.78
N VAL A 348 8.59 7.30 -4.90
CA VAL A 348 9.45 6.10 -4.98
C VAL A 348 10.65 6.38 -5.86
N LYS A 349 11.69 5.55 -5.72
CA LYS A 349 12.89 5.67 -6.52
C LYS A 349 12.66 5.33 -8.00
N GLY A 350 11.77 4.39 -8.29
CA GLY A 350 11.46 3.97 -9.64
C GLY A 350 10.49 2.81 -9.73
N PHE A 351 10.27 2.40 -10.96
CA PHE A 351 9.54 1.21 -11.36
C PHE A 351 10.45 0.31 -12.20
N PRO A 352 10.17 -1.01 -12.33
CA PRO A 352 10.94 -1.89 -13.21
C PRO A 352 10.96 -1.41 -14.67
N ASN A 353 9.87 -0.83 -15.15
CA ASN A 353 9.81 -0.13 -16.42
C ASN A 353 10.10 1.37 -16.22
N SER A 354 11.20 1.84 -16.76
CA SER A 354 11.64 3.23 -16.62
C SER A 354 10.73 4.27 -17.26
N ASN A 355 9.78 3.87 -18.11
CA ASN A 355 8.79 4.76 -18.71
C ASN A 355 7.61 5.04 -17.75
N ALA A 356 7.40 4.20 -16.75
CA ALA A 356 6.36 4.42 -15.74
C ALA A 356 6.82 5.50 -14.76
N LEU A 357 6.00 6.52 -14.58
CA LEU A 357 6.21 7.59 -13.60
C LEU A 357 5.24 7.51 -12.43
N ILE A 358 4.20 6.71 -12.54
CA ILE A 358 3.15 6.60 -11.54
C ILE A 358 2.45 5.26 -11.63
N SER A 359 2.11 4.70 -10.46
CA SER A 359 1.12 3.65 -10.31
C SER A 359 -0.02 4.10 -9.39
N VAL A 360 -1.23 3.65 -9.68
CA VAL A 360 -2.41 3.89 -8.85
C VAL A 360 -3.01 2.56 -8.45
N THR A 361 -3.17 2.37 -7.15
CA THR A 361 -3.78 1.19 -6.55
C THR A 361 -5.07 1.57 -5.85
N LEU A 362 -6.14 0.83 -6.11
CA LEU A 362 -7.43 0.99 -5.47
C LEU A 362 -7.82 -0.30 -4.76
N THR A 363 -8.26 -0.16 -3.52
CA THR A 363 -8.85 -1.27 -2.74
C THR A 363 -10.24 -0.86 -2.29
N GLY A 364 -11.20 -1.76 -2.35
CA GLY A 364 -12.55 -1.43 -1.96
C GLY A 364 -13.46 -2.65 -1.79
N THR A 365 -14.76 -2.36 -1.67
CA THR A 365 -15.80 -3.36 -1.43
C THR A 365 -16.73 -3.47 -2.63
N VAL A 366 -17.17 -4.70 -2.92
CA VAL A 366 -18.04 -4.99 -4.09
C VAL A 366 -19.46 -4.47 -3.85
N HIS A 367 -19.90 -4.45 -2.61
CA HIS A 367 -21.23 -3.98 -2.20
C HIS A 367 -21.04 -2.68 -1.44
N GLY A 368 -21.29 -1.56 -2.07
CA GLY A 368 -21.26 -0.23 -1.50
C GLY A 368 -22.55 0.50 -1.75
#